data_0235828eb130476cebb5b9fe4dfd8bdf
#
_entry.id   0235828eb130476cebb5b9fe4dfd8bdf
#
_cell.length_a   1.000
_cell.length_b   1.000
_cell.length_c   1.000
_cell.angle_alpha   90.00
_cell.angle_beta   90.00
_cell.angle_gamma   90.00
#
_symmetry.space_group_name_H-M   'P 1'
#
loop_
_entity.id
_entity.type
_entity.pdbx_description
1 polymer ?
#
loop_
_entity_poly.entity_id
_entity_poly.type
_entity_poly.pdbx_seq_one_letter_code
_entity_poly.pdbx_strand_id
1 'polypeptide(L)'
;MQYLCLVYADEARLAGMPQAEIDALIDETEANNEELRASGRLVLAQALEQVDGAVTVRVRDGRLSATDGPFAETNEQLGGFVLVEAGT
;
A
#
# COMPACT_ATOMS: atom_id res chain seq x y z
N MET A 1 -4.79 -16.87 11.97
CA MET A 1 -4.55 -15.46 12.38
C MET A 1 -4.30 -14.63 11.14
N GLN A 2 -4.85 -13.43 11.10
CA GLN A 2 -4.67 -12.53 9.96
C GLN A 2 -3.50 -11.58 10.19
N TYR A 3 -2.78 -11.28 9.12
CA TYR A 3 -1.68 -10.32 9.13
C TYR A 3 -1.93 -9.27 8.05
N LEU A 4 -1.73 -8.02 8.42
CA LEU A 4 -1.80 -6.90 7.49
C LEU A 4 -0.38 -6.50 7.10
N CYS A 5 -0.03 -6.74 5.83
CA CYS A 5 1.27 -6.37 5.29
C CYS A 5 1.16 -5.01 4.63
N LEU A 6 1.85 -4.03 5.15
CA LEU A 6 1.86 -2.67 4.61
C LEU A 6 2.98 -2.53 3.59
N VAL A 7 2.64 -1.99 2.43
CA VAL A 7 3.60 -1.79 1.34
C VAL A 7 3.89 -0.30 1.22
N TYR A 8 5.15 0.05 1.44
CA TYR A 8 5.63 1.43 1.33
C TYR A 8 6.42 1.60 0.03
N ALA A 9 6.27 2.75 -0.59
CA ALA A 9 6.97 3.07 -1.82
C ALA A 9 7.42 4.53 -1.82
N ASP A 10 8.58 4.77 -2.43
CA ASP A 10 9.07 6.12 -2.72
C ASP A 10 8.53 6.53 -4.08
N GLU A 11 7.47 7.35 -4.08
CA GLU A 11 6.78 7.75 -5.30
C GLU A 11 7.67 8.55 -6.24
N ALA A 12 8.55 9.40 -5.70
CA ALA A 12 9.48 10.18 -6.51
C ALA A 12 10.47 9.28 -7.27
N ARG A 13 10.93 8.21 -6.60
CA ARG A 13 11.81 7.24 -7.21
C ARG A 13 11.10 6.45 -8.30
N LEU A 14 9.86 6.03 -8.03
CA LEU A 14 9.05 5.32 -9.02
C LEU A 14 8.76 6.19 -10.25
N ALA A 15 8.49 7.47 -10.05
CA ALA A 15 8.23 8.40 -11.14
C ALA A 15 9.43 8.58 -12.06
N GLY A 16 10.64 8.39 -11.54
CA GLY A 16 11.87 8.46 -12.31
C GLY A 16 12.31 7.15 -12.96
N MET A 17 11.60 6.06 -12.73
CA MET A 17 11.97 4.75 -13.28
C MET A 17 11.52 4.60 -14.74
N PRO A 18 12.33 3.90 -15.57
CA PRO A 18 11.89 3.52 -16.91
C PRO A 18 10.63 2.67 -16.85
N GLN A 19 9.74 2.83 -17.83
CA GLN A 19 8.47 2.11 -17.88
C GLN A 19 8.67 0.58 -17.85
N ALA A 20 9.70 0.08 -18.50
CA ALA A 20 10.00 -1.35 -18.52
C ALA A 20 10.29 -1.90 -17.12
N GLU A 21 10.95 -1.12 -16.26
CA GLU A 21 11.22 -1.52 -14.89
C GLU A 21 9.95 -1.51 -14.04
N ILE A 22 9.09 -0.51 -14.25
CA ILE A 22 7.79 -0.44 -13.58
C ILE A 22 6.92 -1.64 -13.97
N ASP A 23 6.87 -1.96 -15.25
CA ASP A 23 6.11 -3.10 -15.75
C ASP A 23 6.61 -4.42 -15.13
N ALA A 24 7.93 -4.57 -15.00
CA ALA A 24 8.52 -5.75 -14.36
C ALA A 24 8.14 -5.86 -12.88
N LEU A 25 8.10 -4.73 -12.16
CA LEU A 25 7.67 -4.71 -10.76
C LEU A 25 6.19 -5.09 -10.61
N ILE A 26 5.34 -4.58 -11.51
CA ILE A 26 3.91 -4.91 -11.51
C ILE A 26 3.72 -6.41 -11.76
N ASP A 27 4.41 -6.96 -12.76
CA ASP A 27 4.31 -8.37 -13.09
C ASP A 27 4.77 -9.26 -11.93
N GLU A 28 5.86 -8.90 -11.27
CA GLU A 28 6.37 -9.63 -10.10
C GLU A 28 5.38 -9.58 -8.95
N THR A 29 4.80 -8.41 -8.68
CA THR A 29 3.79 -8.23 -7.63
C THR A 29 2.54 -9.06 -7.91
N GLU A 30 2.06 -9.04 -9.15
CA GLU A 30 0.89 -9.82 -9.55
C GLU A 30 1.15 -11.32 -9.44
N ALA A 31 2.34 -11.78 -9.84
CA ALA A 31 2.72 -13.18 -9.71
C ALA A 31 2.76 -13.62 -8.25
N ASN A 32 3.30 -12.78 -7.38
CA ASN A 32 3.35 -13.06 -5.95
C ASN A 32 1.94 -13.13 -5.33
N ASN A 33 1.07 -12.19 -5.70
CA ASN A 33 -0.31 -12.19 -5.22
C ASN A 33 -1.08 -13.40 -5.72
N GLU A 34 -0.84 -13.83 -6.97
CA GLU A 34 -1.49 -15.02 -7.52
C GLU A 34 -1.04 -16.29 -6.80
N GLU A 35 0.23 -16.38 -6.44
CA GLU A 35 0.75 -17.50 -5.66
C GLU A 35 0.09 -17.55 -4.28
N LEU A 36 -0.06 -16.39 -3.62
CA LEU A 36 -0.76 -16.30 -2.34
C LEU A 36 -2.23 -16.69 -2.48
N ARG A 37 -2.88 -16.26 -3.55
CA ARG A 37 -4.28 -16.59 -3.83
C ARG A 37 -4.45 -18.10 -4.04
N ALA A 38 -3.56 -18.70 -4.81
CA ALA A 38 -3.59 -20.14 -5.10
C ALA A 38 -3.40 -20.98 -3.85
N SER A 39 -2.63 -20.47 -2.87
CA SER A 39 -2.44 -21.16 -1.58
C SER A 39 -3.61 -21.01 -0.64
N GLY A 40 -4.60 -20.18 -0.97
CA GLY A 40 -5.76 -19.88 -0.12
C GLY A 40 -5.48 -18.90 1.02
N ARG A 41 -4.30 -18.29 1.03
CA ARG A 41 -3.89 -17.39 2.11
C ARG A 41 -4.21 -15.92 1.87
N LEU A 42 -4.46 -15.53 0.63
CA LEU A 42 -4.77 -14.14 0.30
C LEU A 42 -6.23 -13.82 0.63
N VAL A 43 -6.43 -12.86 1.53
CA VAL A 43 -7.77 -12.34 1.84
C VAL A 43 -8.07 -11.14 0.94
N LEU A 44 -7.15 -10.19 0.88
CA LEU A 44 -7.33 -8.95 0.11
C LEU A 44 -5.98 -8.33 -0.20
N ALA A 45 -5.82 -7.86 -1.42
CA ALA A 45 -4.67 -7.03 -1.82
C ALA A 45 -5.22 -5.78 -2.50
N GLN A 46 -4.71 -4.62 -2.12
CA GLN A 46 -5.19 -3.36 -2.66
C GLN A 46 -4.04 -2.38 -2.83
N ALA A 47 -3.94 -1.82 -4.04
CA ALA A 47 -3.11 -0.66 -4.29
C ALA A 47 -3.90 0.60 -3.92
N LEU A 48 -3.21 1.57 -3.35
CA LEU A 48 -3.80 2.84 -2.94
C LEU A 48 -3.44 3.94 -3.93
N GLU A 49 -4.19 5.04 -3.88
CA GLU A 49 -3.88 6.22 -4.67
C GLU A 49 -2.57 6.85 -4.20
N GLN A 50 -2.00 7.68 -5.05
CA GLN A 50 -0.80 8.44 -4.70
C GLN A 50 -1.06 9.37 -3.53
N VAL A 51 0.01 9.75 -2.85
CA VAL A 51 -0.07 10.50 -1.60
C VAL A 51 -0.70 11.89 -1.76
N ASP A 52 -0.70 12.46 -2.96
CA ASP A 52 -1.35 13.73 -3.23
C ASP A 52 -2.88 13.68 -3.04
N GLY A 53 -3.47 12.49 -3.11
CA GLY A 53 -4.88 12.26 -2.80
C GLY A 53 -5.16 11.88 -1.35
N ALA A 54 -4.13 11.83 -0.50
CA ALA A 54 -4.29 11.42 0.89
C ALA A 54 -5.00 12.46 1.72
N VAL A 55 -5.77 11.98 2.69
CA VAL A 55 -6.43 12.83 3.70
C VAL A 55 -6.14 12.24 5.06
N THR A 56 -5.67 13.07 5.98
CA THR A 56 -5.44 12.67 7.36
C THR A 56 -6.63 13.07 8.22
N VAL A 57 -7.21 12.08 8.89
CA VAL A 57 -8.35 12.30 9.79
C VAL A 57 -7.87 12.12 11.23
N ARG A 58 -8.19 13.08 12.07
CA ARG A 58 -7.84 13.05 13.50
C ARG A 58 -9.05 13.30 14.35
N VAL A 59 -9.09 12.66 15.50
CA VAL A 59 -10.04 12.95 16.55
C VAL A 59 -9.23 13.41 17.76
N ARG A 60 -9.45 14.67 18.17
CA ARG A 60 -8.79 15.26 19.33
C ARG A 60 -9.85 15.94 20.18
N ASP A 61 -9.87 15.62 21.48
CA ASP A 61 -10.82 16.21 22.43
C ASP A 61 -12.28 16.10 21.96
N GLY A 62 -12.63 14.96 21.36
CA GLY A 62 -13.96 14.72 20.83
C GLY A 62 -14.26 15.41 19.51
N ARG A 63 -13.29 16.07 18.91
CA ARG A 63 -13.46 16.78 17.64
C ARG A 63 -12.81 16.03 16.48
N LEU A 64 -13.58 15.87 15.40
CA LEU A 64 -13.10 15.30 14.15
C LEU A 64 -12.51 16.41 13.28
N SER A 65 -11.30 16.18 12.77
CA SER A 65 -10.69 17.06 11.78
C SER A 65 -10.16 16.26 10.62
N ALA A 66 -10.20 16.84 9.42
CA ALA A 66 -9.66 16.24 8.21
C ALA A 66 -8.72 17.25 7.56
N THR A 67 -7.52 16.81 7.21
CA THR A 67 -6.50 17.66 6.61
C THR A 67 -5.98 16.97 5.35
N ASP A 68 -5.88 17.70 4.25
CA ASP A 68 -5.28 17.17 3.03
C ASP A 68 -3.81 16.84 3.26
N GLY A 69 -3.41 15.69 2.75
CA GLY A 69 -2.04 15.23 2.83
C GLY A 69 -1.88 14.01 3.73
N PRO A 70 -0.71 13.36 3.66
CA PRO A 70 -0.41 12.16 4.44
C PRO A 70 -0.20 12.50 5.92
N PHE A 71 -0.32 11.46 6.76
CA PHE A 71 -0.07 11.58 8.20
C PHE A 71 1.34 12.09 8.50
N ALA A 72 2.32 11.64 7.72
CA ALA A 72 3.71 12.06 7.84
C ALA A 72 4.30 12.28 6.45
N GLU A 73 5.11 13.33 6.31
CA GLU A 73 5.79 13.63 5.06
C GLU A 73 7.15 12.93 5.05
N THR A 74 7.18 11.71 4.56
CA THR A 74 8.37 10.88 4.46
C THR A 74 8.63 10.55 2.99
N ASN A 75 9.86 10.10 2.68
CA ASN A 75 10.19 9.70 1.31
C ASN A 75 9.42 8.46 0.89
N GLU A 76 9.19 7.55 1.83
CA GLU A 76 8.40 6.35 1.59
C GLU A 76 7.01 6.54 2.18
N GLN A 77 6.00 6.34 1.35
CA GLN A 77 4.60 6.48 1.71
C GLN A 77 3.86 5.17 1.50
N LEU A 78 2.79 4.98 2.25
CA LEU A 78 1.94 3.79 2.11
C LEU A 78 1.31 3.77 0.71
N GLY A 79 1.68 2.77 -0.08
CA GLY A 79 1.19 2.61 -1.45
C GLY A 79 0.22 1.48 -1.64
N GLY A 80 0.04 0.63 -0.62
CA GLY A 80 -0.87 -0.49 -0.71
C GLY A 80 -0.79 -1.38 0.51
N PHE A 81 -1.61 -2.42 0.50
CA PHE A 81 -1.57 -3.41 1.57
C PHE A 81 -2.00 -4.78 1.05
N VAL A 82 -1.58 -5.80 1.77
CA VAL A 82 -1.98 -7.19 1.54
C VAL A 82 -2.43 -7.76 2.88
N LEU A 83 -3.64 -8.28 2.93
CA LEU A 83 -4.18 -8.97 4.09
C LEU A 83 -4.11 -10.47 3.83
N VAL A 84 -3.42 -11.18 4.70
CA VAL A 84 -3.21 -12.62 4.55
C VAL A 84 -3.68 -13.39 5.78
N GLU A 85 -4.07 -14.63 5.58
CA GLU A 85 -4.37 -15.57 6.64
C GLU A 85 -3.19 -16.54 6.79
N ALA A 86 -2.62 -16.61 7.96
CA ALA A 86 -1.51 -17.52 8.26
C ALA A 86 -1.85 -18.40 9.45
N GLY A 87 -1.34 -19.63 9.44
CA GLY A 87 -1.74 -20.67 10.37
C GLY A 87 -1.30 -20.46 11.83
N THR A 88 -0.50 -19.51 12.14
CA THR A 88 -0.09 -19.23 13.52
C THR A 88 0.46 -17.83 13.64
#